data_e3840c8d8d3964b9ef5306603b77fbbc
#
_entry.id   e3840c8d8d3964b9ef5306603b77fbbc
#
_cell.length_a   1.000
_cell.length_b   1.000
_cell.length_c   1.000
_cell.angle_alpha   90.00
_cell.angle_beta   90.00
_cell.angle_gamma   90.00
#
_symmetry.space_group_name_H-M   'P 1'
#
loop_
_entity.id
_entity.type
_entity.pdbx_description
1 polymer ?
#
loop_
_entity_poly.entity_id
_entity_poly.type
_entity_poly.pdbx_seq_one_letter_code
_entity_poly.pdbx_strand_id
1 'polypeptide(L)'
;MGLVMNRAKIILSSVETTSAQLSLHNISKVFQGRTSPLDKLRRRTSKEFVAIADIDLEVLPSTFVSIIGPSGCGKSTLLNIIAGLSQPTTGHISINGQVVSAPGPDRGVVFQNYALMPWMTVAENIQFAVETVYPSMAIAQRKSIVQEYIGLVGLRGAETKHPHELSGGMKQRVGIARALAINPQMLLMDEPFGALDALTRGFLQDEVERIWEQERKSVILITHSIEEALLLSDQIVMMTRGPAARIAQVLDVPFPRPRRREELDQYPGYHDLKAAMEQHLSYETRAVEESRIRK
;
A
#
# COMPACT_ATOMS: atom_id res chain seq x y z
N MET A 1 -33.43 -48.21 -9.99
CA MET A 1 -34.32 -47.13 -9.50
C MET A 1 -33.92 -46.79 -8.07
N GLY A 2 -33.38 -45.63 -7.85
CA GLY A 2 -33.33 -44.94 -6.55
C GLY A 2 -32.17 -45.28 -5.62
N LEU A 3 -31.16 -44.44 -5.59
CA LEU A 3 -30.57 -43.78 -4.39
C LEU A 3 -29.26 -43.07 -4.76
N VAL A 4 -29.43 -41.96 -5.47
CA VAL A 4 -28.41 -40.93 -5.54
C VAL A 4 -29.03 -39.75 -4.80
N MET A 5 -28.73 -39.60 -3.53
CA MET A 5 -28.86 -38.35 -2.79
C MET A 5 -28.20 -38.48 -1.41
N ASN A 6 -27.37 -37.47 -1.10
CA ASN A 6 -26.86 -37.15 0.23
C ASN A 6 -25.43 -37.58 0.58
N ARG A 7 -24.45 -36.93 -0.10
CA ARG A 7 -23.11 -36.75 0.46
C ARG A 7 -22.57 -35.32 0.21
N ALA A 8 -23.39 -34.33 0.50
CA ALA A 8 -22.99 -32.90 0.43
C ALA A 8 -23.51 -32.10 1.63
N LYS A 9 -23.26 -32.62 2.84
CA LYS A 9 -23.67 -31.88 4.06
C LYS A 9 -22.96 -32.35 5.32
N ILE A 10 -21.65 -32.51 5.33
CA ILE A 10 -20.85 -32.61 6.56
C ILE A 10 -19.42 -32.20 6.20
N ILE A 11 -19.15 -30.93 5.89
CA ILE A 11 -17.89 -30.21 6.10
C ILE A 11 -18.24 -28.72 6.19
N LEU A 12 -19.00 -28.36 7.21
CA LEU A 12 -19.24 -26.98 7.59
C LEU A 12 -19.27 -26.91 9.12
N SER A 13 -18.15 -27.26 9.73
CA SER A 13 -17.94 -26.95 11.14
C SER A 13 -16.43 -26.80 11.38
N SER A 14 -16.02 -25.58 11.61
CA SER A 14 -14.69 -25.02 11.93
C SER A 14 -13.94 -24.35 10.76
N VAL A 15 -14.59 -23.48 9.99
CA VAL A 15 -13.90 -22.30 9.49
C VAL A 15 -13.96 -21.31 10.64
N GLU A 16 -12.89 -21.21 11.41
CA GLU A 16 -12.64 -20.01 12.20
C GLU A 16 -12.74 -18.85 11.21
N THR A 17 -13.76 -18.03 11.36
CA THR A 17 -13.95 -16.81 10.56
C THR A 17 -12.85 -15.85 10.99
N THR A 18 -11.68 -15.95 10.34
CA THR A 18 -10.59 -14.99 10.55
C THR A 18 -11.16 -13.64 10.14
N SER A 19 -11.44 -12.79 11.12
CA SER A 19 -11.97 -11.45 10.84
C SER A 19 -10.96 -10.66 10.02
N ALA A 20 -11.42 -9.92 9.00
CA ALA A 20 -10.56 -9.07 8.20
C ALA A 20 -9.83 -8.06 9.09
N GLN A 21 -8.53 -7.86 8.84
CA GLN A 21 -7.75 -6.82 9.51
C GLN A 21 -8.10 -5.43 9.00
N LEU A 22 -8.30 -5.29 7.68
CA LEU A 22 -8.75 -4.05 7.05
C LEU A 22 -10.04 -4.33 6.31
N SER A 23 -11.06 -3.50 6.55
CA SER A 23 -12.31 -3.55 5.82
C SER A 23 -12.66 -2.15 5.30
N LEU A 24 -12.88 -2.07 3.99
CA LEU A 24 -13.38 -0.89 3.30
C LEU A 24 -14.82 -1.18 2.87
N HIS A 25 -15.76 -0.31 3.24
CA HIS A 25 -17.17 -0.46 2.91
C HIS A 25 -17.67 0.75 2.13
N ASN A 26 -17.98 0.54 0.86
CA ASN A 26 -18.55 1.53 -0.08
C ASN A 26 -17.79 2.87 -0.08
N ILE A 27 -16.47 2.80 -0.14
CA ILE A 27 -15.61 3.98 -0.09
C ILE A 27 -15.69 4.75 -1.39
N SER A 28 -16.09 6.02 -1.30
CA SER A 28 -16.00 6.96 -2.42
C SER A 28 -15.33 8.26 -1.96
N LYS A 29 -14.62 8.92 -2.90
CA LYS A 29 -13.98 10.21 -2.67
C LYS A 29 -14.27 11.18 -3.78
N VAL A 30 -14.89 12.30 -3.42
CA VAL A 30 -15.19 13.43 -4.30
C VAL A 30 -14.35 14.63 -3.85
N PHE A 31 -13.62 15.23 -4.77
CA PHE A 31 -12.93 16.48 -4.56
C PHE A 31 -13.75 17.62 -5.17
N GLN A 32 -13.96 18.67 -4.37
CA GLN A 32 -14.59 19.90 -4.88
C GLN A 32 -13.51 20.75 -5.57
N GLY A 33 -13.79 21.14 -6.82
CA GLY A 33 -12.93 22.08 -7.54
C GLY A 33 -12.82 23.43 -6.79
N ARG A 34 -11.64 24.05 -6.80
CA ARG A 34 -11.49 25.40 -6.26
C ARG A 34 -12.32 26.37 -7.11
N THR A 35 -13.35 26.96 -6.53
CA THR A 35 -14.03 28.10 -7.13
C THR A 35 -13.17 29.34 -6.93
N SER A 36 -12.81 30.02 -8.03
CA SER A 36 -12.18 31.33 -7.91
C SER A 36 -13.22 32.35 -7.35
N PRO A 37 -12.78 33.45 -6.70
CA PRO A 37 -13.69 34.50 -6.27
C PRO A 37 -14.58 35.02 -7.42
N LEU A 38 -14.07 35.02 -8.65
CA LEU A 38 -14.80 35.40 -9.88
C LEU A 38 -15.86 34.37 -10.31
N ASP A 39 -15.63 33.07 -10.03
CA ASP A 39 -16.60 32.01 -10.31
C ASP A 39 -17.78 32.06 -9.36
N LYS A 40 -17.54 32.46 -8.08
CA LYS A 40 -18.61 32.73 -7.09
C LYS A 40 -19.51 33.87 -7.56
N LEU A 41 -18.92 34.94 -8.13
CA LEU A 41 -19.68 36.07 -8.67
C LEU A 41 -20.51 35.70 -9.90
N ARG A 42 -20.04 34.72 -10.70
CA ARG A 42 -20.70 34.22 -11.92
C ARG A 42 -21.64 33.04 -11.67
N ARG A 43 -21.92 32.65 -10.41
CA ARG A 43 -22.73 31.49 -10.02
C ARG A 43 -22.33 30.19 -10.74
N ARG A 44 -21.05 30.04 -11.12
CA ARG A 44 -20.54 28.78 -11.66
C ARG A 44 -20.35 27.79 -10.52
N THR A 45 -21.02 26.65 -10.60
CA THR A 45 -20.82 25.53 -9.68
C THR A 45 -19.41 24.99 -9.88
N SER A 46 -18.70 24.71 -8.78
CA SER A 46 -17.41 24.00 -8.84
C SER A 46 -17.64 22.64 -9.50
N LYS A 47 -16.79 22.29 -10.48
CA LYS A 47 -16.82 20.92 -11.02
C LYS A 47 -16.36 19.97 -9.95
N GLU A 48 -17.24 19.09 -9.55
CA GLU A 48 -16.88 17.96 -8.68
C GLU A 48 -16.06 16.95 -9.47
N PHE A 49 -15.02 16.41 -8.82
CA PHE A 49 -14.18 15.36 -9.37
C PHE A 49 -14.27 14.14 -8.49
N VAL A 50 -14.92 13.09 -8.99
CA VAL A 50 -14.99 11.80 -8.31
C VAL A 50 -13.70 11.05 -8.58
N ALA A 51 -12.84 10.91 -7.59
CA ALA A 51 -11.57 10.23 -7.72
C ALA A 51 -11.74 8.71 -7.71
N ILE A 52 -12.41 8.20 -6.68
CA ILE A 52 -12.74 6.78 -6.50
C ILE A 52 -14.21 6.65 -6.13
N ALA A 53 -14.85 5.54 -6.50
CA ALA A 53 -16.25 5.27 -6.23
C ALA A 53 -16.49 3.80 -5.85
N ASP A 54 -17.34 3.59 -4.87
CA ASP A 54 -17.87 2.28 -4.48
C ASP A 54 -16.75 1.21 -4.31
N ILE A 55 -15.73 1.52 -3.52
CA ILE A 55 -14.64 0.60 -3.21
C ILE A 55 -15.02 -0.24 -2.00
N ASP A 56 -15.10 -1.54 -2.20
CA ASP A 56 -15.22 -2.55 -1.15
C ASP A 56 -13.99 -3.46 -1.20
N LEU A 57 -13.32 -3.67 -0.07
CA LEU A 57 -12.13 -4.50 0.03
C LEU A 57 -11.97 -5.04 1.45
N GLU A 58 -11.67 -6.32 1.57
CA GLU A 58 -11.27 -6.94 2.82
C GLU A 58 -9.85 -7.49 2.70
N VAL A 59 -9.01 -7.20 3.70
CA VAL A 59 -7.65 -7.70 3.79
C VAL A 59 -7.48 -8.49 5.07
N LEU A 60 -7.04 -9.72 4.95
CA LEU A 60 -6.78 -10.60 6.08
C LEU A 60 -5.50 -10.19 6.84
N PRO A 61 -5.36 -10.58 8.11
CA PRO A 61 -4.12 -10.37 8.86
C PRO A 61 -2.91 -11.02 8.16
N SER A 62 -1.75 -10.39 8.29
CA SER A 62 -0.47 -10.90 7.75
C SER A 62 -0.48 -11.13 6.24
N THR A 63 -1.31 -10.40 5.50
CA THR A 63 -1.41 -10.47 4.04
C THR A 63 -0.68 -9.31 3.39
N PHE A 64 0.07 -9.58 2.35
CA PHE A 64 0.70 -8.57 1.50
C PHE A 64 -0.20 -8.31 0.28
N VAL A 65 -0.78 -7.12 0.19
CA VAL A 65 -1.68 -6.72 -0.91
C VAL A 65 -1.05 -5.64 -1.75
N SER A 66 -0.96 -5.83 -3.06
CA SER A 66 -0.61 -4.74 -3.99
C SER A 66 -1.86 -4.15 -4.63
N ILE A 67 -1.89 -2.83 -4.76
CA ILE A 67 -2.91 -2.09 -5.52
C ILE A 67 -2.25 -1.56 -6.79
N ILE A 68 -2.73 -2.01 -7.96
CA ILE A 68 -2.24 -1.58 -9.26
C ILE A 68 -3.36 -0.96 -10.09
N GLY A 69 -2.98 -0.11 -11.03
CA GLY A 69 -3.93 0.55 -11.94
C GLY A 69 -3.27 1.73 -12.66
N PRO A 70 -3.94 2.31 -13.66
CA PRO A 70 -3.44 3.44 -14.44
C PRO A 70 -3.01 4.64 -13.58
N SER A 71 -2.11 5.47 -14.11
CA SER A 71 -1.74 6.71 -13.43
C SER A 71 -2.96 7.63 -13.26
N GLY A 72 -3.09 8.20 -12.05
CA GLY A 72 -4.21 9.10 -11.73
C GLY A 72 -5.55 8.41 -11.45
N CYS A 73 -5.63 7.09 -11.37
CA CYS A 73 -6.87 6.38 -11.04
C CYS A 73 -7.29 6.47 -9.55
N GLY A 74 -6.47 7.07 -8.69
CA GLY A 74 -6.85 7.28 -7.29
C GLY A 74 -6.20 6.34 -6.27
N LYS A 75 -5.17 5.56 -6.64
CA LYS A 75 -4.45 4.64 -5.73
C LYS A 75 -3.94 5.35 -4.47
N SER A 76 -3.19 6.45 -4.64
CA SER A 76 -2.68 7.24 -3.50
C SER A 76 -3.82 7.90 -2.72
N THR A 77 -4.96 8.23 -3.37
CA THR A 77 -6.16 8.71 -2.66
C THR A 77 -6.70 7.62 -1.74
N LEU A 78 -6.82 6.40 -2.25
CA LEU A 78 -7.28 5.25 -1.46
C LEU A 78 -6.31 4.97 -0.29
N LEU A 79 -4.99 4.95 -0.55
CA LEU A 79 -3.99 4.77 0.50
C LEU A 79 -4.08 5.85 1.59
N ASN A 80 -4.24 7.12 1.20
CA ASN A 80 -4.38 8.24 2.14
C ASN A 80 -5.65 8.12 3.00
N ILE A 81 -6.71 7.53 2.45
CA ILE A 81 -7.94 7.25 3.21
C ILE A 81 -7.67 6.11 4.20
N ILE A 82 -7.02 5.02 3.78
CA ILE A 82 -6.62 3.91 4.67
C ILE A 82 -5.69 4.43 5.79
N ALA A 83 -4.76 5.31 5.46
CA ALA A 83 -3.85 5.94 6.43
C ALA A 83 -4.57 6.88 7.43
N GLY A 84 -5.83 7.26 7.17
CA GLY A 84 -6.56 8.26 7.95
C GLY A 84 -6.13 9.70 7.67
N LEU A 85 -5.29 9.93 6.65
CA LEU A 85 -4.82 11.24 6.22
C LEU A 85 -5.90 12.02 5.43
N SER A 86 -6.88 11.32 4.88
CA SER A 86 -8.02 11.89 4.17
C SER A 86 -9.28 11.11 4.52
N GLN A 87 -10.38 11.83 4.79
CA GLN A 87 -11.67 11.18 5.01
C GLN A 87 -12.33 10.79 3.68
N PRO A 88 -13.01 9.65 3.59
CA PRO A 88 -13.87 9.34 2.46
C PRO A 88 -15.06 10.32 2.40
N THR A 89 -15.67 10.50 1.25
CA THR A 89 -16.92 11.26 1.10
C THR A 89 -18.11 10.41 1.49
N THR A 90 -18.09 9.13 1.14
CA THR A 90 -19.08 8.12 1.58
C THR A 90 -18.36 6.84 1.99
N GLY A 91 -19.06 6.02 2.76
CA GLY A 91 -18.52 4.78 3.27
C GLY A 91 -17.67 4.95 4.53
N HIS A 92 -17.11 3.85 5.01
CA HIS A 92 -16.24 3.84 6.19
C HIS A 92 -15.17 2.77 6.07
N ILE A 93 -14.07 2.99 6.79
CA ILE A 93 -12.95 2.06 6.89
C ILE A 93 -12.84 1.60 8.34
N SER A 94 -12.57 0.32 8.53
CA SER A 94 -12.21 -0.21 9.84
C SER A 94 -10.91 -1.03 9.76
N ILE A 95 -10.13 -0.95 10.83
CA ILE A 95 -8.94 -1.79 11.08
C ILE A 95 -9.20 -2.54 12.38
N ASN A 96 -9.12 -3.87 12.33
CA ASN A 96 -9.47 -4.75 13.45
C ASN A 96 -10.85 -4.39 14.06
N GLY A 97 -11.84 -4.06 13.22
CA GLY A 97 -13.17 -3.67 13.63
C GLY A 97 -13.30 -2.24 14.19
N GLN A 98 -12.22 -1.48 14.30
CA GLN A 98 -12.25 -0.08 14.76
C GLN A 98 -12.27 0.89 13.56
N VAL A 99 -13.24 1.80 13.56
CA VAL A 99 -13.39 2.78 12.48
C VAL A 99 -12.20 3.74 12.45
N VAL A 100 -11.62 3.93 11.26
CA VAL A 100 -10.53 4.85 11.02
C VAL A 100 -11.06 6.27 10.82
N SER A 101 -10.83 7.15 11.78
CA SER A 101 -11.22 8.57 11.73
C SER A 101 -10.06 9.54 11.61
N ALA A 102 -8.81 9.11 11.89
CA ALA A 102 -7.62 9.93 11.88
C ALA A 102 -6.37 9.05 11.67
N PRO A 103 -5.19 9.64 11.39
CA PRO A 103 -3.92 8.91 11.46
C PRO A 103 -3.70 8.30 12.84
N GLY A 104 -3.09 7.12 12.88
CA GLY A 104 -2.83 6.41 14.13
C GLY A 104 -1.54 5.60 14.09
N PRO A 105 -1.00 5.20 15.27
CA PRO A 105 0.25 4.44 15.38
C PRO A 105 0.09 2.98 14.92
N ASP A 106 -1.11 2.52 14.73
CA ASP A 106 -1.46 1.21 14.18
C ASP A 106 -1.06 1.05 12.71
N ARG A 107 -0.75 2.18 12.03
CA ARG A 107 -0.38 2.23 10.60
C ARG A 107 0.95 2.95 10.39
N GLY A 108 1.93 2.27 9.80
CA GLY A 108 3.15 2.88 9.30
C GLY A 108 2.98 3.30 7.85
N VAL A 109 3.39 4.51 7.47
CA VAL A 109 3.30 5.00 6.09
C VAL A 109 4.68 5.27 5.52
N VAL A 110 4.96 4.69 4.36
CA VAL A 110 6.15 4.94 3.54
C VAL A 110 5.72 5.70 2.30
N PHE A 111 6.14 6.97 2.20
CA PHE A 111 5.76 7.86 1.09
C PHE A 111 6.72 7.75 -0.09
N GLN A 112 6.22 7.98 -1.28
CA GLN A 112 6.99 8.00 -2.53
C GLN A 112 8.19 8.97 -2.49
N ASN A 113 8.04 10.13 -1.87
CA ASN A 113 9.08 11.15 -1.74
C ASN A 113 9.88 11.04 -0.43
N TYR A 114 9.89 9.84 0.19
CA TYR A 114 10.56 9.51 1.46
C TYR A 114 10.05 10.28 2.68
N ALA A 115 9.58 11.51 2.54
CA ALA A 115 9.08 12.41 3.59
C ALA A 115 10.00 12.46 4.84
N LEU A 116 11.32 12.48 4.63
CA LEU A 116 12.30 12.62 5.70
C LEU A 116 12.41 14.07 6.13
N MET A 117 12.63 14.29 7.43
CA MET A 117 12.94 15.61 7.98
C MET A 117 14.37 15.99 7.56
N PRO A 118 14.56 16.99 6.67
CA PRO A 118 15.87 17.27 6.06
C PRO A 118 16.94 17.77 7.04
N TRP A 119 16.51 18.30 8.18
CA TRP A 119 17.38 18.79 9.27
C TRP A 119 17.71 17.74 10.32
N MET A 120 17.17 16.53 10.22
CA MET A 120 17.40 15.41 11.11
C MET A 120 18.30 14.37 10.43
N THR A 121 19.15 13.74 11.21
CA THR A 121 19.97 12.60 10.80
C THR A 121 19.10 11.36 10.57
N VAL A 122 19.69 10.26 10.07
CA VAL A 122 19.03 8.94 9.95
C VAL A 122 18.45 8.50 11.31
N ALA A 123 19.28 8.52 12.36
CA ALA A 123 18.83 8.10 13.69
C ALA A 123 17.71 8.99 14.24
N GLU A 124 17.84 10.32 14.08
CA GLU A 124 16.83 11.28 14.54
C GLU A 124 15.50 11.15 13.79
N ASN A 125 15.52 10.87 12.47
CA ASN A 125 14.30 10.63 11.71
C ASN A 125 13.51 9.43 12.23
N ILE A 126 14.19 8.34 12.62
CA ILE A 126 13.55 7.15 13.20
C ILE A 126 13.14 7.43 14.63
N GLN A 127 14.00 8.07 15.41
CA GLN A 127 13.74 8.41 16.82
C GLN A 127 12.51 9.30 16.96
N PHE A 128 12.31 10.27 16.06
CA PHE A 128 11.15 11.15 16.04
C PHE A 128 9.82 10.37 16.03
N ALA A 129 9.73 9.32 15.21
CA ALA A 129 8.52 8.48 15.17
C ALA A 129 8.33 7.69 16.48
N VAL A 130 9.40 7.10 17.00
CA VAL A 130 9.38 6.33 18.26
C VAL A 130 8.99 7.23 19.43
N GLU A 131 9.53 8.44 19.50
CA GLU A 131 9.22 9.40 20.58
C GLU A 131 7.77 9.91 20.51
N THR A 132 7.26 10.09 19.29
CA THR A 132 5.86 10.53 19.08
C THR A 132 4.87 9.46 19.56
N VAL A 133 5.15 8.18 19.28
CA VAL A 133 4.24 7.08 19.63
C VAL A 133 4.44 6.62 21.08
N TYR A 134 5.66 6.66 21.59
CA TYR A 134 6.02 6.18 22.94
C TYR A 134 6.66 7.28 23.80
N PRO A 135 5.95 8.38 24.11
CA PRO A 135 6.53 9.55 24.81
C PRO A 135 7.00 9.22 26.24
N SER A 136 6.37 8.25 26.89
CA SER A 136 6.72 7.80 28.26
C SER A 136 7.78 6.71 28.31
N MET A 137 8.23 6.17 27.17
CA MET A 137 9.26 5.13 27.12
C MET A 137 10.62 5.70 27.52
N ALA A 138 11.40 4.94 28.29
CA ALA A 138 12.75 5.35 28.70
C ALA A 138 13.66 5.64 27.51
N ILE A 139 14.51 6.67 27.61
CA ILE A 139 15.41 7.10 26.52
C ILE A 139 16.30 5.95 26.03
N ALA A 140 16.81 5.11 26.94
CA ALA A 140 17.63 3.96 26.58
C ALA A 140 16.89 2.94 25.72
N GLN A 141 15.62 2.67 26.03
CA GLN A 141 14.77 1.76 25.24
C GLN A 141 14.48 2.32 23.85
N ARG A 142 14.13 3.62 23.74
CA ARG A 142 13.91 4.29 22.44
C ARG A 142 15.17 4.21 21.57
N LYS A 143 16.35 4.47 22.14
CA LYS A 143 17.63 4.33 21.44
C LYS A 143 17.89 2.89 20.96
N SER A 144 17.54 1.90 21.79
CA SER A 144 17.67 0.48 21.40
C SER A 144 16.80 0.15 20.18
N ILE A 145 15.54 0.58 20.17
CA ILE A 145 14.64 0.41 19.02
C ILE A 145 15.23 1.07 17.76
N VAL A 146 15.70 2.32 17.86
CA VAL A 146 16.31 3.03 16.74
C VAL A 146 17.48 2.26 16.15
N GLN A 147 18.38 1.75 17.00
CA GLN A 147 19.54 0.97 16.54
C GLN A 147 19.16 -0.37 15.93
N GLU A 148 18.14 -1.03 16.47
CA GLU A 148 17.57 -2.27 15.92
C GLU A 148 17.07 -2.05 14.49
N TYR A 149 16.21 -1.04 14.26
CA TYR A 149 15.66 -0.79 12.94
C TYR A 149 16.66 -0.20 11.94
N ILE A 150 17.67 0.55 12.40
CA ILE A 150 18.81 0.93 11.54
C ILE A 150 19.57 -0.33 11.09
N GLY A 151 19.78 -1.28 11.99
CA GLY A 151 20.39 -2.57 11.66
C GLY A 151 19.54 -3.41 10.72
N LEU A 152 18.22 -3.48 10.95
CA LEU A 152 17.26 -4.24 10.17
C LEU A 152 17.27 -3.81 8.69
N VAL A 153 17.35 -2.51 8.42
CA VAL A 153 17.37 -1.97 7.04
C VAL A 153 18.80 -1.79 6.47
N GLY A 154 19.83 -2.33 7.13
CA GLY A 154 21.21 -2.29 6.63
C GLY A 154 21.82 -0.89 6.54
N LEU A 155 21.49 0.01 7.49
CA LEU A 155 22.01 1.39 7.53
C LEU A 155 23.03 1.64 8.66
N ARG A 156 23.63 0.58 9.23
CA ARG A 156 24.71 0.72 10.21
C ARG A 156 25.87 1.52 9.61
N GLY A 157 26.38 2.49 10.40
CA GLY A 157 27.43 3.42 9.97
C GLY A 157 26.91 4.66 9.24
N ALA A 158 25.59 4.79 9.05
CA ALA A 158 24.97 5.97 8.47
C ALA A 158 24.11 6.77 9.47
N GLU A 159 24.15 6.44 10.75
CA GLU A 159 23.28 6.95 11.81
C GLU A 159 23.26 8.48 11.91
N THR A 160 24.41 9.09 11.70
CA THR A 160 24.64 10.55 11.82
C THR A 160 24.50 11.32 10.51
N LYS A 161 24.28 10.61 9.39
CA LYS A 161 24.10 11.25 8.07
C LYS A 161 22.74 11.92 7.97
N HIS A 162 22.72 13.07 7.28
CA HIS A 162 21.48 13.76 6.92
C HIS A 162 20.93 13.30 5.58
N PRO A 163 19.64 13.51 5.27
CA PRO A 163 19.02 13.07 4.03
C PRO A 163 19.75 13.51 2.76
N HIS A 164 20.36 14.68 2.72
CA HIS A 164 21.12 15.16 1.57
C HIS A 164 22.41 14.38 1.29
N GLU A 165 22.93 13.63 2.28
CA GLU A 165 24.13 12.78 2.16
C GLU A 165 23.81 11.33 1.77
N LEU A 166 22.50 11.01 1.61
CA LEU A 166 22.03 9.65 1.35
C LEU A 166 21.64 9.45 -0.12
N SER A 167 21.90 8.25 -0.64
CA SER A 167 21.31 7.81 -1.91
C SER A 167 19.80 7.67 -1.82
N GLY A 168 19.10 7.60 -2.96
CA GLY A 168 17.65 7.36 -2.99
C GLY A 168 17.24 6.09 -2.23
N GLY A 169 17.95 4.98 -2.46
CA GLY A 169 17.70 3.73 -1.76
C GLY A 169 17.96 3.80 -0.26
N MET A 170 18.96 4.56 0.19
CA MET A 170 19.18 4.79 1.63
C MET A 170 18.05 5.62 2.24
N LYS A 171 17.59 6.69 1.57
CA LYS A 171 16.43 7.48 2.02
C LYS A 171 15.19 6.61 2.17
N GLN A 172 14.95 5.72 1.21
CA GLN A 172 13.82 4.79 1.26
C GLN A 172 13.91 3.85 2.46
N ARG A 173 15.09 3.28 2.72
CA ARG A 173 15.33 2.44 3.90
C ARG A 173 15.11 3.18 5.21
N VAL A 174 15.48 4.45 5.30
CA VAL A 174 15.16 5.28 6.48
C VAL A 174 13.64 5.44 6.63
N GLY A 175 12.91 5.67 5.53
CA GLY A 175 11.45 5.75 5.53
C GLY A 175 10.78 4.46 6.02
N ILE A 176 11.27 3.31 5.56
CA ILE A 176 10.80 1.98 5.98
C ILE A 176 11.12 1.75 7.47
N ALA A 177 12.37 2.00 7.91
CA ALA A 177 12.76 1.86 9.30
C ALA A 177 11.90 2.74 10.22
N ARG A 178 11.67 4.00 9.85
CA ARG A 178 10.80 4.92 10.59
C ARG A 178 9.37 4.40 10.72
N ALA A 179 8.81 3.85 9.63
CA ALA A 179 7.46 3.33 9.63
C ALA A 179 7.33 2.05 10.47
N LEU A 180 8.36 1.18 10.48
CA LEU A 180 8.36 -0.07 11.23
C LEU A 180 8.70 0.12 12.72
N ALA A 181 9.55 1.09 13.08
CA ALA A 181 10.02 1.31 14.44
C ALA A 181 8.92 1.65 15.45
N ILE A 182 7.75 2.08 14.98
CA ILE A 182 6.57 2.30 15.81
C ILE A 182 5.74 1.03 16.00
N ASN A 183 6.22 -0.12 15.55
CA ASN A 183 5.55 -1.41 15.63
C ASN A 183 4.08 -1.37 15.14
N PRO A 184 3.82 -0.90 13.90
CA PRO A 184 2.46 -0.79 13.38
C PRO A 184 1.85 -2.17 13.14
N GLN A 185 0.53 -2.24 13.10
CA GLN A 185 -0.20 -3.46 12.69
C GLN A 185 -0.23 -3.60 11.17
N MET A 186 -0.15 -2.47 10.44
CA MET A 186 -0.21 -2.41 8.98
C MET A 186 0.83 -1.44 8.43
N LEU A 187 1.51 -1.84 7.34
CA LEU A 187 2.43 -0.99 6.60
C LEU A 187 1.78 -0.56 5.27
N LEU A 188 1.75 0.73 5.03
CA LEU A 188 1.20 1.35 3.82
C LEU A 188 2.36 1.93 3.01
N MET A 189 2.53 1.54 1.75
CA MET A 189 3.64 1.97 0.90
C MET A 189 3.11 2.56 -0.41
N ASP A 190 3.43 3.82 -0.68
CA ASP A 190 3.05 4.52 -1.92
C ASP A 190 4.24 4.58 -2.87
N GLU A 191 4.25 3.73 -3.90
CA GLU A 191 5.30 3.61 -4.93
C GLU A 191 6.73 3.64 -4.37
N PRO A 192 7.06 2.80 -3.37
CA PRO A 192 8.32 2.91 -2.62
C PRO A 192 9.57 2.66 -3.47
N PHE A 193 9.42 2.04 -4.63
CA PHE A 193 10.54 1.64 -5.49
C PHE A 193 10.65 2.48 -6.78
N GLY A 194 9.66 3.34 -7.06
CA GLY A 194 9.52 4.02 -8.34
C GLY A 194 10.68 4.94 -8.73
N ALA A 195 11.31 5.59 -7.76
CA ALA A 195 12.41 6.55 -7.98
C ALA A 195 13.82 5.92 -7.98
N LEU A 196 13.93 4.58 -7.91
CA LEU A 196 15.20 3.88 -7.76
C LEU A 196 15.69 3.29 -9.09
N ASP A 197 17.01 3.26 -9.27
CA ASP A 197 17.64 2.48 -10.34
C ASP A 197 17.38 0.97 -10.19
N ALA A 198 17.53 0.20 -11.25
CA ALA A 198 17.14 -1.20 -11.30
C ALA A 198 17.85 -2.08 -10.24
N LEU A 199 19.15 -1.87 -10.00
CA LEU A 199 19.92 -2.66 -9.02
C LEU A 199 19.50 -2.34 -7.60
N THR A 200 19.40 -1.05 -7.27
CA THR A 200 18.94 -0.60 -5.94
C THR A 200 17.50 -1.04 -5.67
N ARG A 201 16.63 -0.99 -6.69
CA ARG A 201 15.24 -1.45 -6.61
C ARG A 201 15.18 -2.94 -6.27
N GLY A 202 15.89 -3.80 -7.02
CA GLY A 202 15.93 -5.23 -6.77
C GLY A 202 16.36 -5.55 -5.35
N PHE A 203 17.49 -4.98 -4.92
CA PHE A 203 17.99 -5.17 -3.56
C PHE A 203 16.97 -4.73 -2.49
N LEU A 204 16.27 -3.62 -2.71
CA LEU A 204 15.31 -3.12 -1.71
C LEU A 204 14.02 -3.95 -1.66
N GLN A 205 13.59 -4.51 -2.79
CA GLN A 205 12.44 -5.43 -2.83
C GLN A 205 12.74 -6.72 -2.07
N ASP A 206 13.93 -7.30 -2.28
CA ASP A 206 14.36 -8.50 -1.56
C ASP A 206 14.46 -8.21 -0.04
N GLU A 207 14.92 -7.02 0.33
CA GLU A 207 14.99 -6.59 1.73
C GLU A 207 13.60 -6.39 2.34
N VAL A 208 12.64 -5.81 1.61
CA VAL A 208 11.25 -5.68 2.06
C VAL A 208 10.60 -7.05 2.23
N GLU A 209 10.83 -7.99 1.32
CA GLU A 209 10.32 -9.36 1.44
C GLU A 209 10.91 -10.04 2.69
N ARG A 210 12.23 -9.93 2.89
CA ARG A 210 12.91 -10.47 4.07
C ARG A 210 12.35 -9.89 5.38
N ILE A 211 12.14 -8.57 5.43
CA ILE A 211 11.56 -7.89 6.60
C ILE A 211 10.12 -8.38 6.82
N TRP A 212 9.34 -8.49 5.76
CA TRP A 212 7.97 -8.95 5.84
C TRP A 212 7.87 -10.40 6.34
N GLU A 213 8.75 -11.29 5.87
CA GLU A 213 8.82 -12.68 6.35
C GLU A 213 9.10 -12.79 7.87
N GLN A 214 9.86 -11.84 8.41
CA GLN A 214 10.18 -11.79 9.84
C GLN A 214 9.05 -11.16 10.67
N GLU A 215 8.49 -10.06 10.21
CA GLU A 215 7.53 -9.25 10.96
C GLU A 215 6.07 -9.69 10.76
N ARG A 216 5.75 -10.32 9.64
CA ARG A 216 4.41 -10.81 9.28
C ARG A 216 3.29 -9.78 9.49
N LYS A 217 3.58 -8.51 9.22
CA LYS A 217 2.62 -7.42 9.24
C LYS A 217 1.75 -7.44 7.98
N SER A 218 0.53 -6.94 8.04
CA SER A 218 -0.22 -6.69 6.82
C SER A 218 0.39 -5.52 6.06
N VAL A 219 0.49 -5.63 4.74
CA VAL A 219 1.09 -4.62 3.87
C VAL A 219 0.12 -4.24 2.76
N ILE A 220 -0.05 -2.94 2.52
CA ILE A 220 -0.68 -2.41 1.32
C ILE A 220 0.40 -1.68 0.52
N LEU A 221 0.69 -2.18 -0.66
CA LEU A 221 1.67 -1.61 -1.58
C LEU A 221 0.97 -0.99 -2.78
N ILE A 222 1.18 0.28 -3.05
CA ILE A 222 0.85 0.86 -4.35
C ILE A 222 2.06 0.72 -5.26
N THR A 223 1.85 0.15 -6.42
CA THR A 223 2.85 0.08 -7.48
C THR A 223 2.22 0.16 -8.86
N HIS A 224 3.03 0.50 -9.85
CA HIS A 224 2.68 0.40 -11.27
C HIS A 224 3.39 -0.78 -11.96
N SER A 225 4.24 -1.51 -11.25
CA SER A 225 4.99 -2.66 -11.75
C SER A 225 4.26 -3.97 -11.44
N ILE A 226 3.89 -4.69 -12.48
CA ILE A 226 3.28 -6.03 -12.38
C ILE A 226 4.27 -7.00 -11.73
N GLU A 227 5.56 -6.92 -12.10
CA GLU A 227 6.58 -7.79 -11.53
C GLU A 227 6.75 -7.58 -10.02
N GLU A 228 6.71 -6.32 -9.55
CA GLU A 228 6.73 -6.03 -8.10
C GLU A 228 5.53 -6.64 -7.39
N ALA A 229 4.34 -6.48 -7.97
CA ALA A 229 3.12 -7.03 -7.39
C ALA A 229 3.16 -8.58 -7.33
N LEU A 230 3.62 -9.25 -8.39
CA LEU A 230 3.74 -10.71 -8.43
C LEU A 230 4.85 -11.24 -7.49
N LEU A 231 5.93 -10.49 -7.32
CA LEU A 231 7.01 -10.87 -6.41
C LEU A 231 6.59 -10.79 -4.95
N LEU A 232 5.97 -9.66 -4.55
CA LEU A 232 5.80 -9.30 -3.15
C LEU A 232 4.42 -9.68 -2.57
N SER A 233 3.38 -9.83 -3.40
CA SER A 233 2.01 -9.85 -2.88
C SER A 233 1.41 -11.24 -2.80
N ASP A 234 0.53 -11.43 -1.83
CA ASP A 234 -0.37 -12.59 -1.75
C ASP A 234 -1.65 -12.31 -2.55
N GLN A 235 -2.07 -11.02 -2.62
CA GLN A 235 -3.22 -10.57 -3.40
C GLN A 235 -2.90 -9.29 -4.17
N ILE A 236 -3.49 -9.15 -5.36
CA ILE A 236 -3.35 -7.98 -6.21
C ILE A 236 -4.72 -7.42 -6.51
N VAL A 237 -4.95 -6.17 -6.10
CA VAL A 237 -6.15 -5.38 -6.38
C VAL A 237 -5.91 -4.56 -7.63
N MET A 238 -6.69 -4.82 -8.68
CA MET A 238 -6.63 -4.09 -9.95
C MET A 238 -7.70 -3.01 -9.96
N MET A 239 -7.29 -1.76 -10.17
CA MET A 239 -8.21 -0.63 -10.26
C MET A 239 -8.50 -0.26 -11.72
N THR A 240 -9.74 0.18 -11.98
CA THR A 240 -10.12 0.78 -13.25
C THR A 240 -9.50 2.17 -13.40
N ARG A 241 -9.59 2.76 -14.59
CA ARG A 241 -9.22 4.17 -14.81
C ARG A 241 -10.13 5.14 -14.05
N GLY A 242 -9.58 6.33 -13.73
CA GLY A 242 -10.39 7.47 -13.30
C GLY A 242 -11.04 8.25 -14.45
N PRO A 243 -11.99 9.15 -14.20
CA PRO A 243 -12.59 9.44 -12.88
C PRO A 243 -13.51 8.33 -12.39
N ALA A 244 -13.88 8.39 -11.10
CA ALA A 244 -14.72 7.39 -10.44
C ALA A 244 -14.17 5.97 -10.54
N ALA A 245 -12.86 5.81 -10.33
CA ALA A 245 -12.20 4.51 -10.39
C ALA A 245 -12.74 3.56 -9.32
N ARG A 246 -12.81 2.29 -9.67
CA ARG A 246 -13.32 1.19 -8.85
C ARG A 246 -12.33 0.06 -8.79
N ILE A 247 -12.54 -0.92 -7.93
CA ILE A 247 -11.86 -2.21 -8.02
C ILE A 247 -12.46 -2.96 -9.21
N ALA A 248 -11.60 -3.30 -10.16
CA ALA A 248 -12.00 -4.11 -11.31
C ALA A 248 -11.96 -5.59 -10.96
N GLN A 249 -10.90 -6.02 -10.25
CA GLN A 249 -10.66 -7.41 -9.90
C GLN A 249 -9.70 -7.51 -8.72
N VAL A 250 -9.85 -8.55 -7.93
CA VAL A 250 -8.87 -9.00 -6.93
C VAL A 250 -8.33 -10.35 -7.37
N LEU A 251 -7.02 -10.48 -7.45
CA LEU A 251 -6.31 -11.67 -7.90
C LEU A 251 -5.48 -12.24 -6.76
N ASP A 252 -5.59 -13.53 -6.50
CA ASP A 252 -4.67 -14.24 -5.62
C ASP A 252 -3.39 -14.58 -6.37
N VAL A 253 -2.24 -14.48 -5.71
CA VAL A 253 -0.94 -14.87 -6.26
C VAL A 253 -0.56 -16.24 -5.69
N PRO A 254 -0.73 -17.33 -6.48
CA PRO A 254 -0.64 -18.69 -5.97
C PRO A 254 0.80 -19.22 -5.84
N PHE A 255 1.80 -18.31 -5.93
CA PHE A 255 3.20 -18.71 -5.90
C PHE A 255 3.67 -18.87 -4.45
N PRO A 256 4.40 -19.96 -4.12
CA PRO A 256 4.91 -20.17 -2.77
C PRO A 256 5.94 -19.12 -2.37
N ARG A 257 6.10 -18.91 -1.06
CA ARG A 257 7.12 -18.03 -0.47
C ARG A 257 8.26 -18.83 0.17
N PRO A 258 9.46 -18.28 0.33
CA PRO A 258 9.92 -16.97 -0.18
C PRO A 258 10.04 -16.99 -1.71
N ARG A 259 9.70 -15.88 -2.36
CA ARG A 259 9.82 -15.76 -3.81
C ARG A 259 11.14 -15.11 -4.18
N ARG A 260 11.79 -15.67 -5.19
CA ARG A 260 13.01 -15.11 -5.75
C ARG A 260 12.74 -14.56 -7.14
N ARG A 261 13.27 -13.40 -7.43
CA ARG A 261 13.10 -12.72 -8.72
C ARG A 261 13.50 -13.59 -9.90
N GLU A 262 14.61 -14.31 -9.76
CA GLU A 262 15.18 -15.18 -10.79
C GLU A 262 14.35 -16.44 -11.04
N GLU A 263 13.44 -16.77 -10.15
CA GLU A 263 12.62 -17.99 -10.22
C GLU A 263 11.15 -17.69 -10.58
N LEU A 264 10.76 -16.40 -10.60
CA LEU A 264 9.36 -15.98 -10.78
C LEU A 264 8.75 -16.51 -12.08
N ASP A 265 9.49 -16.44 -13.18
CA ASP A 265 9.05 -16.88 -14.51
C ASP A 265 8.92 -18.41 -14.63
N GLN A 266 9.49 -19.16 -13.67
CA GLN A 266 9.43 -20.62 -13.63
C GLN A 266 8.17 -21.14 -12.91
N TYR A 267 7.45 -20.27 -12.16
CA TYR A 267 6.22 -20.72 -11.50
C TYR A 267 5.10 -21.01 -12.51
N PRO A 268 4.43 -22.17 -12.39
CA PRO A 268 3.27 -22.46 -13.23
C PRO A 268 2.20 -21.37 -13.12
N GLY A 269 1.72 -20.89 -14.27
CA GLY A 269 0.70 -19.83 -14.34
C GLY A 269 1.24 -18.40 -14.21
N TYR A 270 2.55 -18.18 -14.01
CA TYR A 270 3.12 -16.83 -13.92
C TYR A 270 2.85 -16.01 -15.19
N HIS A 271 3.16 -16.60 -16.36
CA HIS A 271 2.99 -15.89 -17.64
C HIS A 271 1.52 -15.60 -17.95
N ASP A 272 0.60 -16.50 -17.60
CA ASP A 272 -0.82 -16.30 -17.81
C ASP A 272 -1.35 -15.18 -16.91
N LEU A 273 -0.98 -15.19 -15.64
CA LEU A 273 -1.36 -14.14 -14.69
C LEU A 273 -0.78 -12.78 -15.08
N LYS A 274 0.50 -12.71 -15.45
CA LYS A 274 1.16 -11.51 -15.94
C LYS A 274 0.47 -10.98 -17.19
N ALA A 275 0.20 -11.83 -18.19
CA ALA A 275 -0.47 -11.44 -19.43
C ALA A 275 -1.89 -10.92 -19.18
N ALA A 276 -2.67 -11.54 -18.29
CA ALA A 276 -3.99 -11.06 -17.92
C ALA A 276 -3.95 -9.65 -17.28
N MET A 277 -2.97 -9.42 -16.40
CA MET A 277 -2.76 -8.11 -15.78
C MET A 277 -2.33 -7.05 -16.79
N GLU A 278 -1.40 -7.37 -17.70
CA GLU A 278 -0.94 -6.49 -18.79
C GLU A 278 -2.09 -6.12 -19.73
N GLN A 279 -2.93 -7.10 -20.10
CA GLN A 279 -4.10 -6.88 -20.94
C GLN A 279 -5.09 -5.91 -20.28
N HIS A 280 -5.38 -6.11 -18.99
CA HIS A 280 -6.27 -5.23 -18.24
C HIS A 280 -5.71 -3.80 -18.18
N LEU A 281 -4.45 -3.62 -17.79
CA LEU A 281 -3.83 -2.29 -17.70
C LEU A 281 -3.76 -1.60 -19.07
N SER A 282 -3.49 -2.33 -20.14
CA SER A 282 -3.48 -1.82 -21.51
C SER A 282 -4.88 -1.35 -21.95
N TYR A 283 -5.91 -2.12 -21.64
CA TYR A 283 -7.29 -1.74 -21.92
C TYR A 283 -7.68 -0.44 -21.20
N GLU A 284 -7.39 -0.36 -19.90
CA GLU A 284 -7.70 0.81 -19.08
C GLU A 284 -6.90 2.06 -19.52
N THR A 285 -5.68 1.89 -20.06
CA THR A 285 -4.83 2.99 -20.53
C THR A 285 -5.29 3.51 -21.91
N ARG A 286 -5.57 2.63 -22.87
CA ARG A 286 -6.03 3.02 -24.23
C ARG A 286 -7.33 3.80 -24.20
N ALA A 287 -8.25 3.41 -23.35
CA ALA A 287 -9.51 4.12 -23.17
C ALA A 287 -9.34 5.55 -22.62
N VAL A 288 -8.19 5.88 -21.98
CA VAL A 288 -7.83 7.27 -21.60
C VAL A 288 -7.44 8.09 -22.83
N GLU A 289 -6.63 7.53 -23.74
CA GLU A 289 -6.19 8.23 -24.96
C GLU A 289 -7.35 8.56 -25.89
N GLU A 290 -8.25 7.59 -26.12
CA GLU A 290 -9.46 7.83 -26.94
C GLU A 290 -10.37 8.90 -26.35
N SER A 291 -10.49 8.99 -25.04
CA SER A 291 -11.29 10.03 -24.37
C SER A 291 -10.67 11.42 -24.44
N ARG A 292 -9.34 11.52 -24.61
CA ARG A 292 -8.61 12.80 -24.80
C ARG A 292 -8.70 13.32 -26.22
N ILE A 293 -8.75 12.41 -27.21
CA ILE A 293 -8.84 12.78 -28.65
C ILE A 293 -10.25 13.28 -29.01
N ARG A 294 -11.28 12.88 -28.25
CA ARG A 294 -12.67 13.29 -28.46
C ARG A 294 -13.08 14.61 -27.78
N LYS A 295 -12.18 15.26 -27.06
CA LYS A 295 -12.37 16.58 -26.42
C LYS A 295 -11.54 17.65 -27.10
#